data_4701dbe03e35fdad0264f4abfee4a144
#
_entry.id   4701dbe03e35fdad0264f4abfee4a144
#
_cell.length_a   1.000
_cell.length_b   1.000
_cell.length_c   1.000
_cell.angle_alpha   90.00
_cell.angle_beta   90.00
_cell.angle_gamma   90.00
#
_symmetry.space_group_name_H-M   'P 1'
#
loop_
_entity.id
_entity.type
_entity.pdbx_description
1 polymer ?
#
loop_
_entity_poly.entity_id
_entity_poly.type
_entity_poly.pdbx_seq_one_letter_code
_entity_poly.pdbx_strand_id
1 'polypeptide(L)'
;MKFRLYFSDVKPKMAIFVSKLSHCLFDMLARYTAGEWNVEIPLIISNHPDLQHVAERFGIPFYLFPITKENKKEQEKAEMELLEKHNINFIVLARYMQVISEQMIEAYPTASSTYTTLPPCVRWCKPYHVSVERGVKIIGATSHYVTSELDAGPIIEQDVVRITHKDTVQDLVSKGKDLEKIVLSRAVQKHIERKVLAYKNKTVIFS
;
A
#
# COMPACT_ATOMS: atom_id res chain seq x y z
N MET A 1 30.94 5.62 1.43
CA MET A 1 29.78 4.79 1.80
C MET A 1 28.84 5.66 2.62
N LYS A 2 27.56 5.80 2.23
CA LYS A 2 26.57 6.52 3.03
C LYS A 2 25.83 5.47 3.86
N PHE A 3 25.70 5.66 5.17
CA PHE A 3 24.93 4.80 6.07
C PHE A 3 23.97 5.65 6.90
N ARG A 4 22.88 5.03 7.37
CA ARG A 4 21.94 5.63 8.33
C ARG A 4 21.84 4.71 9.53
N LEU A 5 21.90 5.30 10.73
CA LEU A 5 21.66 4.59 11.98
C LEU A 5 20.18 4.75 12.36
N TYR A 6 19.58 3.66 12.81
CA TYR A 6 18.24 3.64 13.35
C TYR A 6 18.30 3.04 14.75
N PHE A 7 17.61 3.66 15.68
CA PHE A 7 17.56 3.20 17.06
C PHE A 7 16.24 2.43 17.28
N SER A 8 16.30 1.32 17.99
CA SER A 8 15.16 0.42 18.23
C SER A 8 14.09 1.02 19.15
N ASP A 9 14.46 2.01 19.95
CA ASP A 9 13.57 2.75 20.86
C ASP A 9 12.80 3.87 20.15
N VAL A 10 13.19 4.24 18.92
CA VAL A 10 12.52 5.27 18.12
C VAL A 10 11.55 4.61 17.14
N LYS A 11 10.26 4.77 17.40
CA LYS A 11 9.21 4.29 16.50
C LYS A 11 9.13 5.17 15.24
N PRO A 12 9.22 4.60 14.04
CA PRO A 12 8.99 5.36 12.82
C PRO A 12 7.51 5.77 12.72
N LYS A 13 7.26 6.90 12.06
CA LYS A 13 5.91 7.42 11.81
C LYS A 13 5.47 7.06 10.39
N MET A 14 4.37 6.35 10.28
CA MET A 14 3.77 5.88 9.04
C MET A 14 2.49 6.63 8.75
N ALA A 15 2.34 7.18 7.55
CA ALA A 15 1.05 7.65 7.04
C ALA A 15 0.44 6.59 6.14
N ILE A 16 -0.88 6.39 6.23
CA ILE A 16 -1.61 5.46 5.39
C ILE A 16 -2.47 6.25 4.41
N PHE A 17 -2.31 6.00 3.12
CA PHE A 17 -3.13 6.57 2.07
C PHE A 17 -4.13 5.53 1.58
N VAL A 18 -5.40 5.91 1.51
CA VAL A 18 -6.49 5.02 1.11
C VAL A 18 -7.43 5.70 0.11
N SER A 19 -8.25 4.92 -0.58
CA SER A 19 -9.39 5.41 -1.36
C SER A 19 -10.68 4.81 -0.80
N LYS A 20 -11.36 3.92 -1.55
CA LYS A 20 -12.68 3.38 -1.17
C LYS A 20 -12.63 2.00 -0.53
N LEU A 21 -11.61 1.19 -0.85
CA LEU A 21 -11.54 -0.20 -0.41
C LEU A 21 -10.90 -0.31 0.98
N SER A 22 -11.60 -0.93 1.91
CA SER A 22 -11.28 -0.93 3.33
C SER A 22 -10.42 -2.10 3.81
N HIS A 23 -10.35 -3.21 3.06
CA HIS A 23 -9.79 -4.47 3.55
C HIS A 23 -8.32 -4.37 4.01
N CYS A 24 -7.46 -3.66 3.25
CA CYS A 24 -6.08 -3.43 3.66
C CYS A 24 -5.99 -2.52 4.89
N LEU A 25 -6.79 -1.45 4.92
CA LEU A 25 -6.80 -0.52 6.06
C LEU A 25 -7.20 -1.25 7.35
N PHE A 26 -8.27 -2.05 7.34
CA PHE A 26 -8.69 -2.81 8.52
C PHE A 26 -7.62 -3.76 9.02
N ASP A 27 -6.96 -4.52 8.14
CA ASP A 27 -5.89 -5.44 8.52
C ASP A 27 -4.71 -4.70 9.15
N MET A 28 -4.29 -3.60 8.55
CA MET A 28 -3.19 -2.78 9.06
C MET A 28 -3.50 -2.20 10.45
N LEU A 29 -4.69 -1.64 10.63
CA LEU A 29 -5.11 -1.04 11.90
C LEU A 29 -5.31 -2.09 12.99
N ALA A 30 -5.80 -3.28 12.65
CA ALA A 30 -5.91 -4.39 13.58
C ALA A 30 -4.52 -4.82 14.10
N ARG A 31 -3.54 -5.00 13.23
CA ARG A 31 -2.14 -5.32 13.60
C ARG A 31 -1.49 -4.24 14.44
N TYR A 32 -1.69 -2.98 14.06
CA TYR A 32 -1.21 -1.83 14.82
C TYR A 32 -1.78 -1.83 16.24
N THR A 33 -3.09 -2.01 16.39
CA THR A 33 -3.76 -2.04 17.70
C THR A 33 -3.38 -3.26 18.53
N ALA A 34 -3.11 -4.41 17.87
CA ALA A 34 -2.60 -5.60 18.54
C ALA A 34 -1.12 -5.47 18.99
N GLY A 35 -0.45 -4.38 18.62
CA GLY A 35 0.96 -4.16 18.98
C GLY A 35 1.94 -5.00 18.18
N GLU A 36 1.52 -5.59 17.06
CA GLU A 36 2.40 -6.39 16.20
C GLU A 36 3.50 -5.54 15.54
N TRP A 37 3.24 -4.26 15.32
CA TRP A 37 4.15 -3.35 14.65
C TRP A 37 4.71 -2.27 15.57
N ASN A 38 6.03 -2.15 15.60
CA ASN A 38 6.71 -1.07 16.32
C ASN A 38 6.74 0.22 15.48
N VAL A 39 5.60 0.87 15.32
CA VAL A 39 5.38 2.03 14.47
C VAL A 39 4.35 2.96 15.12
N GLU A 40 4.35 4.24 14.77
CA GLU A 40 3.25 5.17 15.04
C GLU A 40 2.48 5.44 13.75
N ILE A 41 1.15 5.56 13.85
CA ILE A 41 0.27 5.96 12.72
C ILE A 41 -0.42 7.26 13.10
N PRO A 42 0.20 8.42 12.86
CA PRO A 42 -0.34 9.72 13.26
C PRO A 42 -1.56 10.15 12.45
N LEU A 43 -1.70 9.64 11.21
CA LEU A 43 -2.75 10.08 10.31
C LEU A 43 -3.04 9.08 9.18
N ILE A 44 -4.26 9.18 8.66
CA ILE A 44 -4.71 8.54 7.44
C ILE A 44 -5.13 9.64 6.44
N ILE A 45 -4.70 9.52 5.20
CA ILE A 45 -5.08 10.41 4.10
C ILE A 45 -5.95 9.64 3.12
N SER A 46 -6.99 10.30 2.61
CA SER A 46 -7.86 9.71 1.58
C SER A 46 -8.36 10.76 0.60
N ASN A 47 -8.56 10.34 -0.65
CA ASN A 47 -9.24 11.13 -1.65
C ASN A 47 -10.77 10.93 -1.69
N HIS A 48 -11.29 10.07 -0.79
CA HIS A 48 -12.71 9.77 -0.62
C HIS A 48 -13.11 9.70 0.85
N PRO A 49 -14.34 10.07 1.25
CA PRO A 49 -14.78 10.04 2.64
C PRO A 49 -15.13 8.64 3.14
N ASP A 50 -15.21 7.65 2.27
CA ASP A 50 -15.77 6.32 2.53
C ASP A 50 -15.18 5.62 3.77
N LEU A 51 -13.91 5.85 4.08
CA LEU A 51 -13.19 5.16 5.16
C LEU A 51 -12.98 6.02 6.42
N GLN A 52 -13.57 7.21 6.49
CA GLN A 52 -13.46 8.08 7.67
C GLN A 52 -13.94 7.38 8.94
N HIS A 53 -15.09 6.69 8.87
CA HIS A 53 -15.67 5.95 10.00
C HIS A 53 -14.76 4.83 10.51
N VAL A 54 -13.89 4.28 9.65
CA VAL A 54 -12.89 3.28 10.06
C VAL A 54 -11.79 3.93 10.87
N ALA A 55 -11.22 5.04 10.38
CA ALA A 55 -10.19 5.80 11.09
C ALA A 55 -10.68 6.26 12.48
N GLU A 56 -11.89 6.80 12.55
CA GLU A 56 -12.54 7.24 13.80
C GLU A 56 -12.66 6.09 14.80
N ARG A 57 -13.07 4.89 14.38
CA ARG A 57 -13.17 3.70 15.24
C ARG A 57 -11.84 3.33 15.90
N PHE A 58 -10.73 3.55 15.20
CA PHE A 58 -9.38 3.28 15.72
C PHE A 58 -8.72 4.52 16.36
N GLY A 59 -9.44 5.66 16.45
CA GLY A 59 -8.93 6.88 17.07
C GLY A 59 -7.78 7.54 16.30
N ILE A 60 -7.67 7.31 14.99
CA ILE A 60 -6.61 7.88 14.15
C ILE A 60 -7.17 9.05 13.34
N PRO A 61 -6.50 10.21 13.33
CA PRO A 61 -6.89 11.36 12.53
C PRO A 61 -7.03 11.01 11.03
N PHE A 62 -8.15 11.42 10.43
CA PHE A 62 -8.44 11.20 9.03
C PHE A 62 -8.50 12.53 8.30
N TYR A 63 -7.76 12.65 7.20
CA TYR A 63 -7.71 13.85 6.38
C TYR A 63 -8.20 13.55 4.97
N LEU A 64 -9.20 14.32 4.56
CA LEU A 64 -9.83 14.17 3.25
C LEU A 64 -9.27 15.20 2.27
N PHE A 65 -8.65 14.72 1.20
CA PHE A 65 -8.15 15.52 0.07
C PHE A 65 -8.85 15.08 -1.22
N PRO A 66 -10.01 15.64 -1.56
CA PRO A 66 -10.71 15.27 -2.80
C PRO A 66 -9.90 15.69 -4.03
N ILE A 67 -9.46 14.71 -4.81
CA ILE A 67 -8.59 14.92 -5.96
C ILE A 67 -9.42 14.92 -7.24
N THR A 68 -9.26 16.02 -8.02
CA THR A 68 -9.72 16.16 -9.42
C THR A 68 -8.50 16.36 -10.33
N LYS A 69 -8.74 16.38 -11.64
CA LYS A 69 -7.64 16.65 -12.59
C LYS A 69 -7.07 18.06 -12.43
N GLU A 70 -7.91 19.02 -12.04
CA GLU A 70 -7.59 20.44 -11.93
C GLU A 70 -6.84 20.76 -10.65
N ASN A 71 -7.22 20.13 -9.53
CA ASN A 71 -6.70 20.50 -8.20
C ASN A 71 -5.59 19.55 -7.68
N LYS A 72 -5.22 18.53 -8.43
CA LYS A 72 -4.31 17.49 -7.98
C LYS A 72 -3.00 18.03 -7.40
N LYS A 73 -2.37 19.00 -8.06
CA LYS A 73 -1.10 19.58 -7.60
C LYS A 73 -1.24 20.33 -6.27
N GLU A 74 -2.35 21.05 -6.09
CA GLU A 74 -2.62 21.79 -4.85
C GLU A 74 -2.90 20.83 -3.70
N GLN A 75 -3.67 19.78 -3.95
CA GLN A 75 -3.97 18.74 -2.95
C GLN A 75 -2.69 18.00 -2.53
N GLU A 76 -1.87 17.55 -3.47
CA GLU A 76 -0.60 16.90 -3.15
C GLU A 76 0.36 17.81 -2.37
N LYS A 77 0.39 19.11 -2.67
CA LYS A 77 1.18 20.06 -1.89
C LYS A 77 0.68 20.13 -0.44
N ALA A 78 -0.64 20.23 -0.24
CA ALA A 78 -1.24 20.25 1.09
C ALA A 78 -1.03 18.92 1.84
N GLU A 79 -1.10 17.77 1.15
CA GLU A 79 -0.73 16.47 1.70
C GLU A 79 0.73 16.45 2.16
N MET A 80 1.67 16.94 1.37
CA MET A 80 3.09 17.01 1.73
C MET A 80 3.35 17.91 2.94
N GLU A 81 2.73 19.09 3.00
CA GLU A 81 2.82 19.99 4.16
C GLU A 81 2.31 19.31 5.45
N LEU A 82 1.21 18.54 5.32
CA LEU A 82 0.67 17.77 6.43
C LEU A 82 1.60 16.65 6.88
N LEU A 83 2.20 15.91 5.93
CA LEU A 83 3.16 14.85 6.23
C LEU A 83 4.41 15.39 6.93
N GLU A 84 4.93 16.53 6.47
CA GLU A 84 6.07 17.21 7.09
C GLU A 84 5.75 17.68 8.51
N LYS A 85 4.58 18.33 8.70
CA LYS A 85 4.10 18.78 10.01
C LYS A 85 4.04 17.64 11.04
N HIS A 86 3.67 16.44 10.62
CA HIS A 86 3.60 15.26 11.48
C HIS A 86 4.91 14.47 11.56
N ASN A 87 5.97 14.92 10.87
CA ASN A 87 7.27 14.25 10.78
C ASN A 87 7.14 12.79 10.30
N ILE A 88 6.36 12.57 9.25
CA ILE A 88 6.15 11.24 8.68
C ILE A 88 7.46 10.72 8.08
N ASN A 89 7.81 9.48 8.39
CA ASN A 89 9.02 8.84 7.91
C ASN A 89 8.80 8.05 6.61
N PHE A 90 7.62 7.45 6.44
CA PHE A 90 7.26 6.72 5.22
C PHE A 90 5.74 6.67 5.03
N ILE A 91 5.34 6.37 3.81
CA ILE A 91 3.95 6.32 3.37
C ILE A 91 3.61 4.90 2.92
N VAL A 92 2.40 4.44 3.23
CA VAL A 92 1.83 3.19 2.71
C VAL A 92 0.58 3.50 1.89
N LEU A 93 0.61 3.16 0.62
CA LEU A 93 -0.52 3.30 -0.30
C LEU A 93 -1.39 2.03 -0.23
N ALA A 94 -2.36 2.00 0.67
CA ALA A 94 -3.25 0.86 0.89
C ALA A 94 -4.49 0.96 -0.03
N ARG A 95 -4.37 0.51 -1.27
CA ARG A 95 -5.41 0.66 -2.31
C ARG A 95 -5.75 2.13 -2.59
N TYR A 96 -4.74 3.00 -2.52
CA TYR A 96 -4.85 4.39 -2.94
C TYR A 96 -4.82 4.48 -4.47
N MET A 97 -5.94 4.88 -5.06
CA MET A 97 -6.16 4.81 -6.51
C MET A 97 -5.76 6.12 -7.22
N GLN A 98 -4.69 6.75 -6.75
CA GLN A 98 -4.08 7.93 -7.36
C GLN A 98 -2.61 7.69 -7.67
N VAL A 99 -2.15 8.22 -8.78
CA VAL A 99 -0.72 8.27 -9.09
C VAL A 99 -0.11 9.44 -8.33
N ILE A 100 0.86 9.20 -7.48
CA ILE A 100 1.56 10.26 -6.74
C ILE A 100 2.63 10.92 -7.61
N SER A 101 2.93 12.18 -7.34
CA SER A 101 3.91 12.96 -8.11
C SER A 101 5.36 12.53 -7.84
N GLU A 102 6.26 12.84 -8.78
CA GLU A 102 7.71 12.63 -8.58
C GLU A 102 8.21 13.37 -7.35
N GLN A 103 7.72 14.59 -7.08
CA GLN A 103 8.10 15.35 -5.91
C GLN A 103 7.78 14.61 -4.60
N MET A 104 6.62 13.98 -4.48
CA MET A 104 6.25 13.18 -3.31
C MET A 104 7.09 11.91 -3.24
N ILE A 105 7.38 11.27 -4.37
CA ILE A 105 8.24 10.06 -4.42
C ILE A 105 9.67 10.41 -3.97
N GLU A 106 10.22 11.52 -4.38
CA GLU A 106 11.55 11.99 -3.97
C GLU A 106 11.62 12.32 -2.47
N ALA A 107 10.56 12.93 -1.92
CA ALA A 107 10.45 13.23 -0.51
C ALA A 107 10.29 11.96 0.34
N TYR A 108 9.59 10.96 -0.17
CA TYR A 108 9.30 9.69 0.50
C TYR A 108 9.69 8.48 -0.37
N PRO A 109 10.99 8.26 -0.63
CA PRO A 109 11.45 7.20 -1.56
C PRO A 109 11.17 5.77 -1.08
N THR A 110 10.67 5.62 0.15
CA THR A 110 10.27 4.35 0.75
C THR A 110 8.74 4.20 0.86
N ALA A 111 7.98 4.99 0.09
CA ALA A 111 6.55 4.74 -0.04
C ALA A 111 6.31 3.34 -0.63
N SER A 112 5.45 2.55 0.00
CA SER A 112 5.10 1.21 -0.49
C SER A 112 3.65 1.14 -0.95
N SER A 113 3.40 0.38 -2.00
CA SER A 113 2.07 0.14 -2.55
C SER A 113 1.81 -1.34 -2.75
N THR A 114 0.55 -1.74 -2.69
CA THR A 114 0.14 -3.11 -3.02
C THR A 114 -0.92 -3.09 -4.10
N TYR A 115 -0.77 -3.97 -5.06
CA TYR A 115 -1.77 -4.22 -6.09
C TYR A 115 -1.93 -5.72 -6.34
N THR A 116 -3.11 -6.12 -6.82
CA THR A 116 -3.33 -7.50 -7.24
C THR A 116 -2.76 -7.70 -8.62
N THR A 117 -1.78 -8.60 -8.75
CA THR A 117 -1.24 -9.00 -10.04
C THR A 117 -2.11 -10.09 -10.66
N LEU A 118 -2.56 -9.81 -11.86
CA LEU A 118 -3.16 -10.79 -12.75
C LEU A 118 -2.18 -11.04 -13.91
N PRO A 119 -2.28 -12.18 -14.60
CA PRO A 119 -1.42 -12.44 -15.76
C PRO A 119 -1.38 -11.22 -16.70
N PRO A 120 -0.25 -10.92 -17.35
CA PRO A 120 -0.04 -9.70 -18.15
C PRO A 120 -1.10 -9.42 -19.22
N CYS A 121 -1.83 -10.46 -19.62
CA CYS A 121 -2.91 -10.40 -20.62
C CYS A 121 -4.23 -9.81 -20.10
N VAL A 122 -4.34 -9.43 -18.82
CA VAL A 122 -5.60 -9.01 -18.16
C VAL A 122 -5.55 -7.57 -17.65
N ARG A 123 -4.76 -6.72 -18.29
CA ARG A 123 -4.37 -5.39 -17.76
C ARG A 123 -5.46 -4.31 -17.73
N TRP A 124 -6.64 -4.44 -18.41
CA TRP A 124 -7.45 -3.23 -18.72
C TRP A 124 -8.90 -3.41 -18.41
N CYS A 125 -9.72 -3.80 -17.90
CA CYS A 125 -11.14 -3.82 -17.54
C CYS A 125 -11.62 -5.15 -16.98
N LYS A 126 -12.17 -5.10 -15.76
CA LYS A 126 -12.73 -6.25 -15.04
C LYS A 126 -11.78 -7.46 -14.97
N PRO A 127 -10.62 -7.30 -14.36
CA PRO A 127 -9.54 -8.29 -14.43
C PRO A 127 -9.97 -9.69 -13.95
N TYR A 128 -10.81 -9.79 -12.94
CA TYR A 128 -11.30 -11.08 -12.43
C TYR A 128 -12.26 -11.80 -13.40
N HIS A 129 -13.08 -11.07 -14.17
CA HIS A 129 -13.96 -11.68 -15.18
C HIS A 129 -13.14 -12.32 -16.30
N VAL A 130 -12.18 -11.60 -16.83
CA VAL A 130 -11.28 -12.13 -17.87
C VAL A 130 -10.45 -13.30 -17.34
N SER A 131 -10.07 -13.29 -16.07
CA SER A 131 -9.36 -14.41 -15.44
C SER A 131 -10.21 -15.69 -15.38
N VAL A 132 -11.48 -15.57 -15.04
CA VAL A 132 -12.41 -16.72 -15.05
C VAL A 132 -12.62 -17.23 -16.48
N GLU A 133 -12.90 -16.35 -17.44
CA GLU A 133 -13.11 -16.71 -18.85
C GLU A 133 -11.89 -17.43 -19.46
N ARG A 134 -10.68 -16.99 -19.10
CA ARG A 134 -9.44 -17.63 -19.54
C ARG A 134 -9.04 -18.88 -18.77
N GLY A 135 -9.75 -19.19 -17.70
CA GLY A 135 -9.45 -20.35 -16.86
C GLY A 135 -8.07 -20.31 -16.24
N VAL A 136 -7.62 -19.13 -15.75
CA VAL A 136 -6.32 -19.02 -15.05
C VAL A 136 -6.31 -19.92 -13.81
N LYS A 137 -5.12 -20.34 -13.39
CA LYS A 137 -4.94 -21.31 -12.29
C LYS A 137 -4.46 -20.68 -11.01
N ILE A 138 -3.94 -19.46 -11.09
CA ILE A 138 -3.44 -18.69 -9.96
C ILE A 138 -3.78 -17.22 -10.15
N ILE A 139 -3.97 -16.52 -9.02
CA ILE A 139 -3.93 -15.05 -8.95
C ILE A 139 -2.88 -14.67 -7.93
N GLY A 140 -2.28 -13.48 -8.06
CA GLY A 140 -1.22 -13.03 -7.19
C GLY A 140 -1.46 -11.60 -6.68
N ALA A 141 -0.74 -11.23 -5.62
CA ALA A 141 -0.59 -9.85 -5.18
C ALA A 141 0.90 -9.52 -5.04
N THR A 142 1.23 -8.26 -5.27
CA THR A 142 2.60 -7.75 -5.16
C THR A 142 2.58 -6.46 -4.34
N SER A 143 3.51 -6.35 -3.41
CA SER A 143 3.86 -5.10 -2.75
C SER A 143 5.25 -4.66 -3.18
N HIS A 144 5.39 -3.41 -3.57
CA HIS A 144 6.63 -2.85 -4.07
C HIS A 144 6.82 -1.42 -3.56
N TYR A 145 8.04 -0.90 -3.62
CA TYR A 145 8.27 0.52 -3.45
C TYR A 145 7.72 1.29 -4.65
N VAL A 146 7.23 2.49 -4.40
CA VAL A 146 6.67 3.34 -5.45
C VAL A 146 7.81 4.03 -6.20
N THR A 147 7.67 4.07 -7.52
CA THR A 147 8.55 4.79 -8.45
C THR A 147 7.71 5.66 -9.38
N SER A 148 8.36 6.52 -10.17
CA SER A 148 7.66 7.35 -11.17
C SER A 148 6.98 6.52 -12.26
N GLU A 149 7.51 5.33 -12.55
CA GLU A 149 6.85 4.38 -13.43
C GLU A 149 5.84 3.55 -12.63
N LEU A 150 4.59 3.55 -13.10
CA LEU A 150 3.48 2.87 -12.42
C LEU A 150 3.73 1.35 -12.37
N ASP A 151 3.56 0.77 -11.18
CA ASP A 151 3.67 -0.66 -10.92
C ASP A 151 5.03 -1.31 -11.28
N ALA A 152 6.09 -0.50 -11.43
CA ALA A 152 7.40 -0.95 -11.87
C ALA A 152 8.49 -0.90 -10.79
N GLY A 153 8.13 -0.52 -9.56
CA GLY A 153 9.10 -0.36 -8.48
C GLY A 153 9.66 -1.67 -7.90
N PRO A 154 10.73 -1.59 -7.09
CA PRO A 154 11.37 -2.76 -6.49
C PRO A 154 10.40 -3.54 -5.61
N ILE A 155 10.25 -4.83 -5.88
CA ILE A 155 9.30 -5.72 -5.21
C ILE A 155 9.79 -6.04 -3.80
N ILE A 156 8.91 -5.88 -2.80
CA ILE A 156 9.19 -6.19 -1.39
C ILE A 156 8.63 -7.58 -1.03
N GLU A 157 7.38 -7.85 -1.45
CA GLU A 157 6.67 -9.07 -1.12
C GLU A 157 5.75 -9.47 -2.28
N GLN A 158 5.65 -10.77 -2.52
CA GLN A 158 4.70 -11.35 -3.46
C GLN A 158 4.13 -12.64 -2.89
N ASP A 159 2.89 -12.91 -3.21
CA ASP A 159 2.28 -14.20 -2.91
C ASP A 159 1.21 -14.53 -3.95
N VAL A 160 0.83 -15.81 -4.04
CA VAL A 160 -0.15 -16.30 -5.00
C VAL A 160 -1.15 -17.23 -4.32
N VAL A 161 -2.36 -17.29 -4.86
CA VAL A 161 -3.38 -18.25 -4.45
C VAL A 161 -3.88 -19.05 -5.64
N ARG A 162 -4.09 -20.34 -5.44
CA ARG A 162 -4.68 -21.21 -6.45
C ARG A 162 -6.17 -20.96 -6.58
N ILE A 163 -6.63 -20.99 -7.83
CA ILE A 163 -8.04 -20.97 -8.20
C ILE A 163 -8.39 -22.22 -9.00
N THR A 164 -9.65 -22.59 -8.94
CA THR A 164 -10.20 -23.79 -9.58
C THR A 164 -11.33 -23.39 -10.56
N HIS A 165 -11.78 -24.32 -11.36
CA HIS A 165 -12.92 -24.13 -12.26
C HIS A 165 -14.26 -23.91 -11.52
N LYS A 166 -14.30 -24.17 -10.21
CA LYS A 166 -15.49 -23.96 -9.36
C LYS A 166 -15.55 -22.54 -8.80
N ASP A 167 -14.43 -21.81 -8.82
CA ASP A 167 -14.37 -20.46 -8.27
C ASP A 167 -15.11 -19.48 -9.19
N THR A 168 -16.02 -18.73 -8.62
CA THR A 168 -16.74 -17.63 -9.28
C THR A 168 -15.89 -16.36 -9.31
N VAL A 169 -16.32 -15.35 -10.06
CA VAL A 169 -15.70 -14.01 -10.03
C VAL A 169 -15.68 -13.43 -8.60
N GLN A 170 -16.72 -13.67 -7.82
CA GLN A 170 -16.80 -13.19 -6.44
C GLN A 170 -15.79 -13.89 -5.55
N ASP A 171 -15.56 -15.19 -5.74
CA ASP A 171 -14.53 -15.95 -5.03
C ASP A 171 -13.13 -15.41 -5.36
N LEU A 172 -12.86 -15.10 -6.64
CA LEU A 172 -11.59 -14.50 -7.05
C LEU A 172 -11.37 -13.13 -6.40
N VAL A 173 -12.41 -12.28 -6.36
CA VAL A 173 -12.35 -10.98 -5.69
C VAL A 173 -12.07 -11.15 -4.20
N SER A 174 -12.72 -12.10 -3.53
CA SER A 174 -12.49 -12.37 -2.11
C SER A 174 -11.06 -12.85 -1.85
N LYS A 175 -10.62 -13.87 -2.58
CA LYS A 175 -9.24 -14.40 -2.51
C LYS A 175 -8.19 -13.33 -2.82
N GLY A 176 -8.45 -12.45 -3.81
CA GLY A 176 -7.57 -11.34 -4.13
C GLY A 176 -7.44 -10.33 -3.00
N LYS A 177 -8.56 -9.95 -2.37
CA LYS A 177 -8.56 -9.06 -1.21
C LYS A 177 -7.80 -9.65 -0.02
N ASP A 178 -7.98 -10.95 0.25
CA ASP A 178 -7.27 -11.64 1.33
C ASP A 178 -5.76 -11.66 1.08
N LEU A 179 -5.38 -11.93 -0.16
CA LEU A 179 -3.99 -11.95 -0.57
C LEU A 179 -3.34 -10.54 -0.49
N GLU A 180 -4.05 -9.50 -0.93
CA GLU A 180 -3.60 -8.11 -0.83
C GLU A 180 -3.30 -7.71 0.63
N LYS A 181 -4.16 -8.08 1.58
CA LYS A 181 -3.94 -7.83 3.01
C LYS A 181 -2.64 -8.47 3.49
N ILE A 182 -2.45 -9.75 3.20
CA ILE A 182 -1.29 -10.53 3.65
C ILE A 182 0.00 -9.97 3.06
N VAL A 183 0.02 -9.73 1.76
CA VAL A 183 1.21 -9.24 1.04
C VAL A 183 1.59 -7.84 1.51
N LEU A 184 0.61 -6.92 1.66
CA LEU A 184 0.88 -5.58 2.15
C LEU A 184 1.40 -5.60 3.58
N SER A 185 0.74 -6.32 4.47
CA SER A 185 1.14 -6.36 5.88
C SER A 185 2.54 -6.95 6.09
N ARG A 186 2.90 -8.02 5.35
CA ARG A 186 4.26 -8.59 5.37
C ARG A 186 5.30 -7.60 4.83
N ALA A 187 4.99 -6.88 3.76
CA ALA A 187 5.89 -5.88 3.20
C ALA A 187 6.12 -4.72 4.17
N VAL A 188 5.06 -4.20 4.79
CA VAL A 188 5.13 -3.14 5.81
C VAL A 188 5.95 -3.60 7.01
N GLN A 189 5.72 -4.81 7.51
CA GLN A 189 6.49 -5.37 8.62
C GLN A 189 7.98 -5.43 8.29
N LYS A 190 8.37 -6.00 7.15
CA LYS A 190 9.77 -6.06 6.70
C LYS A 190 10.40 -4.68 6.59
N HIS A 191 9.62 -3.68 6.13
CA HIS A 191 10.08 -2.30 6.06
C HIS A 191 10.31 -1.70 7.46
N ILE A 192 9.37 -1.86 8.39
CA ILE A 192 9.49 -1.39 9.78
C ILE A 192 10.71 -2.03 10.46
N GLU A 193 10.92 -3.32 10.27
CA GLU A 193 12.04 -4.08 10.81
C GLU A 193 13.39 -3.78 10.12
N ARG A 194 13.42 -2.90 9.11
CA ARG A 194 14.60 -2.55 8.33
C ARG A 194 15.26 -3.74 7.62
N LYS A 195 14.48 -4.75 7.27
CA LYS A 195 14.92 -5.97 6.60
C LYS A 195 14.93 -5.87 5.06
N VAL A 196 14.66 -4.70 4.50
CA VAL A 196 14.60 -4.50 3.05
C VAL A 196 15.71 -3.56 2.60
N LEU A 197 16.59 -4.06 1.77
CA LEU A 197 17.57 -3.25 1.05
C LEU A 197 17.16 -3.13 -0.42
N ALA A 198 16.79 -1.92 -0.84
CA ALA A 198 16.56 -1.64 -2.26
C ALA A 198 17.89 -1.38 -2.97
N TYR A 199 18.12 -2.10 -4.07
CA TYR A 199 19.31 -1.93 -4.92
C TYR A 199 18.90 -1.92 -6.39
N LYS A 200 19.08 -0.79 -7.04
CA LYS A 200 18.52 -0.54 -8.38
C LYS A 200 17.00 -0.80 -8.34
N ASN A 201 16.47 -1.59 -9.27
CA ASN A 201 15.05 -1.97 -9.29
C ASN A 201 14.78 -3.37 -8.68
N LYS A 202 15.50 -3.73 -7.62
CA LYS A 202 15.37 -5.00 -6.90
C LYS A 202 15.44 -4.77 -5.40
N THR A 203 14.98 -5.73 -4.63
CA THR A 203 15.16 -5.76 -3.17
C THR A 203 15.96 -6.98 -2.74
N VAL A 204 16.70 -6.83 -1.67
CA VAL A 204 17.25 -7.93 -0.87
C VAL A 204 16.53 -7.91 0.46
N ILE A 205 15.95 -9.05 0.82
CA ILE A 205 15.23 -9.24 2.08
C ILE A 205 16.12 -10.01 3.03
N PHE A 206 16.37 -9.42 4.20
CA PHE A 206 17.12 -10.07 5.27
C PHE A 206 16.15 -10.85 6.18
N SER A 207 16.48 -12.07 6.47
CA SER A 207 15.75 -12.95 7.39
C SER A 207 16.02 -12.62 8.86
#